data_b17afb96ad27818d260f93a4ce4540c0
#
_entry.id   b17afb96ad27818d260f93a4ce4540c0
#
_cell.length_a   1.000
_cell.length_b   1.000
_cell.length_c   1.000
_cell.angle_alpha   90.00
_cell.angle_beta   90.00
_cell.angle_gamma   90.00
#
_symmetry.space_group_name_H-M   'P 1'
#
loop_
_entity.id
_entity.type
_entity.pdbx_description
1 polymer ?
#
loop_
_entity_poly.entity_id
_entity_poly.type
_entity_poly.pdbx_seq_one_letter_code
_entity_poly.pdbx_strand_id
1 'polypeptide(L)'
;RSPSRGLGYVYKRQLWEWSSQGKLPVVIDAASCTHTVVDSMPEMLGESDRERFARLRILDSVKWLRDAAVPHLPITPPRGKIAVHPPCSGAHLGNTEALIELANVCGEAEVPVGTACCGTAGDRVMLHPELVESATREERESLARGHYDHFVSANRTCEMGLEMIAGKPFESIACLLERASRPSQVPL
;
A
#
# COMPACT_ATOMS: atom_id res chain seq x y z
N ARG A 1 -10.90 -17.51 -26.80
CA ARG A 1 -9.99 -17.48 -25.63
C ARG A 1 -10.13 -16.12 -24.96
N SER A 2 -10.54 -16.10 -23.70
CA SER A 2 -10.64 -14.84 -22.95
C SER A 2 -9.25 -14.19 -22.85
N PRO A 3 -9.10 -12.87 -23.15
CA PRO A 3 -7.83 -12.15 -23.00
C PRO A 3 -7.25 -12.26 -21.59
N SER A 4 -8.09 -12.38 -20.57
CA SER A 4 -7.69 -12.54 -19.16
C SER A 4 -6.91 -13.84 -18.90
N ARG A 5 -7.17 -14.91 -19.66
CA ARG A 5 -6.38 -16.17 -19.54
C ARG A 5 -4.95 -16.01 -20.04
N GLY A 6 -4.71 -15.15 -21.04
CA GLY A 6 -3.37 -14.86 -21.54
C GLY A 6 -2.52 -14.09 -20.54
N LEU A 7 -3.07 -13.05 -19.93
CA LEU A 7 -2.39 -12.23 -18.91
C LEU A 7 -2.04 -13.06 -17.68
N GLY A 8 -2.99 -13.83 -17.13
CA GLY A 8 -2.72 -14.69 -15.99
C GLY A 8 -1.61 -15.73 -16.27
N TYR A 9 -1.52 -16.24 -17.49
CA TYR A 9 -0.45 -17.17 -17.88
C TYR A 9 0.93 -16.50 -17.93
N VAL A 10 1.01 -15.29 -18.46
CA VAL A 10 2.28 -14.52 -18.54
C VAL A 10 2.78 -14.16 -17.14
N TYR A 11 1.94 -13.57 -16.28
CA TYR A 11 2.34 -13.17 -14.94
C TYR A 11 2.84 -14.35 -14.09
N LYS A 12 2.14 -15.48 -14.08
CA LYS A 12 2.56 -16.64 -13.28
C LYS A 12 3.92 -17.20 -13.69
N ARG A 13 4.20 -17.23 -15.01
CA ARG A 13 5.49 -17.68 -15.52
C ARG A 13 6.60 -16.69 -15.17
N GLN A 14 6.35 -15.39 -15.34
CA GLN A 14 7.30 -14.33 -15.01
C GLN A 14 7.61 -14.29 -13.52
N LEU A 15 6.61 -14.34 -12.65
CA LEU A 15 6.82 -14.36 -11.20
C LEU A 15 7.67 -15.56 -10.77
N TRP A 16 7.43 -16.73 -11.38
CA TRP A 16 8.21 -17.94 -11.13
C TRP A 16 9.67 -17.79 -11.58
N GLU A 17 9.89 -17.29 -12.79
CA GLU A 17 11.22 -17.11 -13.35
C GLU A 17 12.01 -16.01 -12.61
N TRP A 18 11.41 -14.85 -12.40
CA TRP A 18 12.06 -13.70 -11.75
C TRP A 18 12.32 -13.90 -10.25
N SER A 19 11.50 -14.68 -9.58
CA SER A 19 11.76 -15.08 -8.19
C SER A 19 12.80 -16.19 -8.07
N SER A 20 13.47 -16.57 -9.14
CA SER A 20 14.38 -17.74 -9.17
C SER A 20 13.71 -18.99 -8.60
N GLN A 21 12.51 -19.28 -9.11
CA GLN A 21 11.69 -20.43 -8.70
C GLN A 21 11.24 -20.40 -7.24
N GLY A 22 10.91 -19.20 -6.75
CA GLY A 22 10.45 -18.96 -5.38
C GLY A 22 11.57 -18.78 -4.35
N LYS A 23 12.84 -18.74 -4.77
CA LYS A 23 13.97 -18.47 -3.86
C LYS A 23 14.00 -17.02 -3.37
N LEU A 24 13.65 -16.09 -4.26
CA LEU A 24 13.54 -14.66 -3.94
C LEU A 24 12.09 -14.29 -3.62
N PRO A 25 11.84 -13.38 -2.69
CA PRO A 25 10.50 -12.85 -2.45
C PRO A 25 10.03 -12.01 -3.65
N VAL A 26 8.73 -12.05 -3.90
CA VAL A 26 8.02 -11.14 -4.81
C VAL A 26 7.37 -10.08 -3.95
N VAL A 27 7.83 -8.84 -4.02
CA VAL A 27 7.26 -7.72 -3.28
C VAL A 27 6.34 -6.94 -4.22
N ILE A 28 5.11 -6.71 -3.81
CA ILE A 28 4.10 -5.98 -4.57
C ILE A 28 3.80 -4.66 -3.86
N ASP A 29 3.98 -3.57 -4.57
CA ASP A 29 3.76 -2.22 -4.07
C ASP A 29 2.35 -1.71 -4.43
N ALA A 30 1.35 -2.43 -4.02
CA ALA A 30 -0.05 -2.00 -3.99
C ALA A 30 -0.87 -3.05 -3.24
N ALA A 31 -1.43 -2.71 -2.12
CA ALA A 31 -2.20 -3.64 -1.29
C ALA A 31 -3.35 -4.31 -2.04
N SER A 32 -4.02 -3.59 -2.96
CA SER A 32 -5.11 -4.15 -3.78
C SER A 32 -4.60 -5.20 -4.77
N CYS A 33 -3.43 -4.99 -5.38
CA CYS A 33 -2.80 -5.97 -6.27
C CYS A 33 -2.30 -7.17 -5.48
N THR A 34 -1.67 -6.97 -4.33
CA THR A 34 -1.22 -8.05 -3.44
C THR A 34 -2.39 -8.93 -3.04
N HIS A 35 -3.49 -8.33 -2.57
CA HIS A 35 -4.71 -9.05 -2.20
C HIS A 35 -5.24 -9.89 -3.37
N THR A 36 -5.37 -9.30 -4.56
CA THR A 36 -5.84 -10.03 -5.74
C THR A 36 -4.93 -11.19 -6.12
N VAL A 37 -3.61 -10.99 -6.05
CA VAL A 37 -2.63 -12.04 -6.39
C VAL A 37 -2.67 -13.16 -5.38
N VAL A 38 -2.77 -12.86 -4.09
CA VAL A 38 -2.77 -13.88 -3.03
C VAL A 38 -4.08 -14.65 -2.97
N ASP A 39 -5.21 -13.96 -3.02
CA ASP A 39 -6.53 -14.57 -2.82
C ASP A 39 -7.15 -15.13 -4.10
N SER A 40 -7.13 -14.36 -5.18
CA SER A 40 -7.90 -14.71 -6.37
C SER A 40 -7.10 -15.50 -7.41
N MET A 41 -5.78 -15.27 -7.51
CA MET A 41 -4.97 -15.93 -8.53
C MET A 41 -4.93 -17.46 -8.37
N PRO A 42 -4.79 -18.04 -7.17
CA PRO A 42 -4.77 -19.50 -7.00
C PRO A 42 -6.00 -20.22 -7.59
N GLU A 43 -7.17 -19.59 -7.50
CA GLU A 43 -8.43 -20.15 -8.03
C GLU A 43 -8.46 -20.21 -9.56
N MET A 44 -7.71 -19.31 -10.21
CA MET A 44 -7.63 -19.21 -11.67
C MET A 44 -6.56 -20.11 -12.28
N LEU A 45 -5.71 -20.74 -11.46
CA LEU A 45 -4.59 -21.55 -11.89
C LEU A 45 -4.98 -23.03 -12.09
N GLY A 46 -4.40 -23.67 -13.12
CA GLY A 46 -4.40 -25.12 -13.23
C GLY A 46 -3.50 -25.77 -12.16
N GLU A 47 -3.66 -27.07 -11.94
CA GLU A 47 -3.03 -27.80 -10.83
C GLU A 47 -1.51 -27.63 -10.78
N SER A 48 -0.80 -27.86 -11.87
CA SER A 48 0.67 -27.72 -11.93
C SER A 48 1.17 -26.30 -11.68
N ASP A 49 0.38 -25.29 -12.08
CA ASP A 49 0.74 -23.90 -11.85
C ASP A 49 0.41 -23.47 -10.40
N ARG A 50 -0.61 -24.04 -9.79
CA ARG A 50 -0.96 -23.82 -8.39
C ARG A 50 0.13 -24.33 -7.47
N GLU A 51 0.72 -25.48 -7.75
CA GLU A 51 1.86 -26.00 -7.01
C GLU A 51 3.08 -25.07 -7.07
N ARG A 52 3.38 -24.53 -8.26
CA ARG A 52 4.46 -23.53 -8.42
C ARG A 52 4.14 -22.23 -7.67
N PHE A 53 2.91 -21.77 -7.79
CA PHE A 53 2.45 -20.55 -7.13
C PHE A 53 2.53 -20.68 -5.60
N ALA A 54 2.16 -21.82 -5.03
CA ALA A 54 2.27 -22.09 -3.59
C ALA A 54 3.71 -22.03 -3.04
N ARG A 55 4.72 -22.12 -3.90
CA ARG A 55 6.13 -21.99 -3.55
C ARG A 55 6.64 -20.54 -3.64
N LEU A 56 5.86 -19.62 -4.20
CA LEU A 56 6.21 -18.20 -4.26
C LEU A 56 6.03 -17.56 -2.88
N ARG A 57 6.97 -16.74 -2.49
CA ARG A 57 6.87 -15.88 -1.31
C ARG A 57 6.38 -14.51 -1.75
N ILE A 58 5.07 -14.31 -1.79
CA ILE A 58 4.45 -13.05 -2.18
C ILE A 58 4.23 -12.20 -0.93
N LEU A 59 4.79 -11.01 -0.93
CA LEU A 59 4.77 -10.07 0.18
C LEU A 59 4.19 -8.73 -0.28
N ASP A 60 3.39 -8.12 0.58
CA ASP A 60 3.02 -6.72 0.42
C ASP A 60 4.20 -5.82 0.81
N SER A 61 4.38 -4.70 0.12
CA SER A 61 5.49 -3.77 0.34
C SER A 61 5.53 -3.24 1.78
N VAL A 62 4.38 -2.99 2.40
CA VAL A 62 4.30 -2.50 3.79
C VAL A 62 4.95 -3.48 4.76
N LYS A 63 4.56 -4.76 4.68
CA LYS A 63 5.17 -5.81 5.52
C LYS A 63 6.65 -5.98 5.24
N TRP A 64 7.01 -6.01 3.96
CA TRP A 64 8.40 -6.16 3.58
C TRP A 64 9.28 -4.99 4.06
N LEU A 65 8.79 -3.76 3.93
CA LEU A 65 9.49 -2.56 4.42
C LEU A 65 9.71 -2.63 5.93
N ARG A 66 8.67 -2.96 6.70
CA ARG A 66 8.77 -3.08 8.15
C ARG A 66 9.77 -4.16 8.57
N ASP A 67 9.63 -5.37 8.01
CA ASP A 67 10.31 -6.55 8.52
C ASP A 67 11.74 -6.71 7.96
N ALA A 68 11.97 -6.27 6.72
CA ALA A 68 13.23 -6.52 6.02
C ALA A 68 14.03 -5.26 5.70
N ALA A 69 13.40 -4.09 5.53
CA ALA A 69 14.13 -2.88 5.16
C ALA A 69 14.47 -2.01 6.36
N VAL A 70 13.47 -1.63 7.17
CA VAL A 70 13.63 -0.73 8.31
C VAL A 70 14.74 -1.14 9.28
N PRO A 71 14.95 -2.42 9.64
CA PRO A 71 16.03 -2.81 10.54
C PRO A 71 17.43 -2.48 10.04
N HIS A 72 17.58 -2.18 8.76
CA HIS A 72 18.86 -1.90 8.12
C HIS A 72 19.01 -0.46 7.62
N LEU A 73 18.00 0.38 7.84
CA LEU A 73 18.01 1.78 7.39
C LEU A 73 18.43 2.73 8.52
N PRO A 74 19.30 3.71 8.23
CA PRO A 74 19.57 4.81 9.16
C PRO A 74 18.38 5.76 9.15
N ILE A 75 17.44 5.61 10.09
CA ILE A 75 16.24 6.45 10.12
C ILE A 75 16.51 7.71 10.94
N THR A 76 16.27 8.84 10.32
CA THR A 76 16.15 10.15 10.98
C THR A 76 14.72 10.63 10.78
N PRO A 77 13.81 10.45 11.77
CA PRO A 77 12.41 10.75 11.57
C PRO A 77 12.22 12.23 11.20
N PRO A 78 11.44 12.55 10.14
CA PRO A 78 10.94 13.90 9.97
C PRO A 78 10.08 14.23 11.19
N ARG A 79 10.24 15.46 11.70
CA ARG A 79 9.41 15.92 12.82
C ARG A 79 8.01 16.17 12.32
N GLY A 80 7.00 15.76 13.07
CA GLY A 80 5.61 16.09 12.78
C GLY A 80 4.62 14.95 12.99
N LYS A 81 3.36 15.29 12.86
CA LYS A 81 2.24 14.36 12.90
C LYS A 81 1.93 13.80 11.52
N ILE A 82 1.64 12.52 11.47
CA ILE A 82 1.37 11.78 10.24
C ILE A 82 -0.06 11.26 10.28
N ALA A 83 -0.90 11.75 9.37
CA ALA A 83 -2.21 11.14 9.12
C ALA A 83 -2.04 9.87 8.30
N VAL A 84 -2.49 8.75 8.84
CA VAL A 84 -2.37 7.44 8.19
C VAL A 84 -3.75 6.97 7.72
N HIS A 85 -3.90 6.69 6.44
CA HIS A 85 -5.08 6.02 5.88
C HIS A 85 -4.75 4.56 5.52
N PRO A 86 -5.10 3.57 6.37
CA PRO A 86 -4.96 2.17 6.03
C PRO A 86 -5.95 1.80 4.90
N PRO A 87 -5.48 1.33 3.73
CA PRO A 87 -6.37 0.91 2.66
C PRO A 87 -7.12 -0.36 3.05
N CYS A 88 -8.39 -0.48 2.61
CA CYS A 88 -9.22 -1.65 2.93
C CYS A 88 -8.58 -2.97 2.49
N SER A 89 -7.92 -3.00 1.33
CA SER A 89 -7.14 -4.17 0.88
C SER A 89 -5.97 -4.51 1.79
N GLY A 90 -5.30 -3.50 2.37
CA GLY A 90 -4.27 -3.68 3.38
C GLY A 90 -4.83 -4.27 4.68
N ALA A 91 -6.02 -3.85 5.08
CA ALA A 91 -6.71 -4.43 6.24
C ALA A 91 -7.06 -5.90 6.02
N HIS A 92 -7.55 -6.28 4.82
CA HIS A 92 -7.77 -7.68 4.46
C HIS A 92 -6.50 -8.53 4.50
N LEU A 93 -5.35 -7.95 4.15
CA LEU A 93 -4.04 -8.61 4.24
C LEU A 93 -3.44 -8.63 5.66
N GLY A 94 -4.11 -8.01 6.63
CA GLY A 94 -3.59 -7.84 7.99
C GLY A 94 -2.38 -6.91 8.09
N ASN A 95 -2.33 -5.88 7.25
CA ASN A 95 -1.20 -4.94 7.14
C ASN A 95 -1.43 -3.59 7.84
N THR A 96 -2.60 -3.37 8.44
CA THR A 96 -2.95 -2.10 9.09
C THR A 96 -1.95 -1.71 10.18
N GLU A 97 -1.65 -2.64 11.08
CA GLU A 97 -0.70 -2.42 12.17
C GLU A 97 0.71 -2.14 11.63
N ALA A 98 1.15 -2.92 10.65
CA ALA A 98 2.44 -2.73 10.01
C ALA A 98 2.58 -1.34 9.34
N LEU A 99 1.51 -0.82 8.74
CA LEU A 99 1.50 0.52 8.16
C LEU A 99 1.62 1.61 9.24
N ILE A 100 0.90 1.44 10.35
CA ILE A 100 0.97 2.37 11.49
C ILE A 100 2.37 2.34 12.13
N GLU A 101 2.94 1.16 12.31
CA GLU A 101 4.32 0.99 12.81
C GLU A 101 5.34 1.68 11.91
N LEU A 102 5.23 1.51 10.59
CA LEU A 102 6.11 2.21 9.64
C LEU A 102 5.96 3.73 9.71
N ALA A 103 4.74 4.22 9.85
CA ALA A 103 4.51 5.66 10.01
C ALA A 103 5.11 6.17 11.35
N ASN A 104 5.00 5.40 12.44
CA ASN A 104 5.63 5.73 13.71
C ASN A 104 7.17 5.74 13.68
N VAL A 105 7.77 4.97 12.79
CA VAL A 105 9.22 5.07 12.53
C VAL A 105 9.58 6.43 11.91
N CYS A 106 8.66 7.02 11.15
CA CYS A 106 8.87 8.30 10.47
C CYS A 106 8.44 9.54 11.30
N GLY A 107 7.53 9.38 12.26
CA GLY A 107 6.99 10.49 13.07
C GLY A 107 5.87 10.04 14.00
N GLU A 108 5.00 10.95 14.43
CA GLU A 108 3.84 10.62 15.27
C GLU A 108 2.66 10.21 14.40
N ALA A 109 2.39 8.91 14.28
CA ALA A 109 1.32 8.38 13.45
C ALA A 109 -0.04 8.43 14.16
N GLU A 110 -1.06 8.88 13.43
CA GLU A 110 -2.44 8.89 13.87
C GLU A 110 -3.35 8.42 12.72
N VAL A 111 -4.29 7.54 13.01
CA VAL A 111 -5.37 7.19 12.08
C VAL A 111 -6.53 8.15 12.35
N PRO A 112 -6.90 9.01 11.40
CA PRO A 112 -7.99 9.97 11.60
C PRO A 112 -9.31 9.28 11.92
N VAL A 113 -10.15 9.92 12.75
CA VAL A 113 -11.47 9.39 13.09
C VAL A 113 -12.32 9.27 11.81
N GLY A 114 -13.06 8.16 11.69
CA GLY A 114 -13.89 7.89 10.53
C GLY A 114 -13.13 7.31 9.33
N THR A 115 -11.81 7.05 9.47
CA THR A 115 -11.05 6.34 8.44
C THR A 115 -11.59 4.93 8.23
N ALA A 116 -12.03 4.65 7.02
CA ALA A 116 -12.56 3.34 6.64
C ALA A 116 -12.16 2.99 5.19
N CYS A 117 -12.99 3.32 4.21
CA CYS A 117 -12.71 3.08 2.79
C CYS A 117 -12.55 4.42 2.07
N CYS A 118 -11.51 4.54 1.25
CA CYS A 118 -11.31 5.73 0.41
C CYS A 118 -12.40 5.93 -0.67
N GLY A 119 -13.26 4.93 -0.90
CA GLY A 119 -14.35 5.00 -1.88
C GLY A 119 -13.92 4.97 -3.34
N THR A 120 -12.62 4.94 -3.66
CA THR A 120 -12.13 5.05 -5.05
C THR A 120 -12.48 3.84 -5.91
N ALA A 121 -12.45 2.62 -5.33
CA ALA A 121 -12.77 1.37 -6.03
C ALA A 121 -12.17 1.29 -7.46
N GLY A 122 -10.86 1.53 -7.57
CA GLY A 122 -10.15 1.61 -8.85
C GLY A 122 -10.37 2.96 -9.55
N ASP A 123 -10.97 2.93 -10.73
CA ASP A 123 -11.26 4.11 -11.57
C ASP A 123 -12.67 4.73 -11.31
N ARG A 124 -13.44 4.11 -10.42
CA ARG A 124 -14.84 4.54 -10.17
C ARG A 124 -14.93 5.98 -9.69
N VAL A 125 -13.93 6.48 -8.97
CA VAL A 125 -13.85 7.88 -8.55
C VAL A 125 -13.94 8.88 -9.72
N MET A 126 -13.44 8.52 -10.89
CA MET A 126 -13.49 9.37 -12.07
C MET A 126 -14.89 9.48 -12.68
N LEU A 127 -15.74 8.48 -12.46
CA LEU A 127 -17.12 8.41 -12.94
C LEU A 127 -18.12 8.85 -11.87
N HIS A 128 -17.83 8.59 -10.60
CA HIS A 128 -18.72 8.77 -9.45
C HIS A 128 -17.97 9.37 -8.26
N PRO A 129 -17.51 10.64 -8.34
CA PRO A 129 -16.77 11.29 -7.23
C PRO A 129 -17.59 11.38 -5.95
N GLU A 130 -18.92 11.42 -6.05
CA GLU A 130 -19.84 11.45 -4.91
C GLU A 130 -19.72 10.23 -3.99
N LEU A 131 -19.25 9.09 -4.51
CA LEU A 131 -18.99 7.90 -3.69
C LEU A 131 -17.81 8.10 -2.76
N VAL A 132 -16.74 8.72 -3.26
CA VAL A 132 -15.57 9.05 -2.47
C VAL A 132 -15.92 10.10 -1.42
N GLU A 133 -16.65 11.16 -1.80
CA GLU A 133 -17.13 12.19 -0.88
C GLU A 133 -17.94 11.60 0.27
N SER A 134 -18.84 10.67 -0.04
CA SER A 134 -19.67 10.01 0.97
C SER A 134 -18.85 9.10 1.87
N ALA A 135 -17.97 8.27 1.29
CA ALA A 135 -17.18 7.29 2.02
C ALA A 135 -16.16 7.94 2.97
N THR A 136 -15.62 9.11 2.62
CA THR A 136 -14.54 9.78 3.36
C THR A 136 -15.02 10.98 4.19
N ARG A 137 -16.32 11.19 4.34
CA ARG A 137 -16.87 12.39 5.00
C ARG A 137 -16.30 12.63 6.40
N GLU A 138 -16.38 11.61 7.26
CA GLU A 138 -15.92 11.71 8.64
C GLU A 138 -14.39 11.86 8.72
N GLU A 139 -13.66 11.11 7.91
CA GLU A 139 -12.22 11.22 7.81
C GLU A 139 -11.79 12.63 7.38
N ARG A 140 -12.43 13.20 6.36
CA ARG A 140 -12.19 14.57 5.91
C ARG A 140 -12.39 15.60 7.02
N GLU A 141 -13.49 15.47 7.77
CA GLU A 141 -13.77 16.34 8.90
C GLU A 141 -12.70 16.21 9.99
N SER A 142 -12.23 14.99 10.24
CA SER A 142 -11.14 14.73 11.17
C SER A 142 -9.83 15.36 10.70
N LEU A 143 -9.49 15.17 9.43
CA LEU A 143 -8.31 15.78 8.80
C LEU A 143 -8.34 17.31 8.81
N ALA A 144 -9.51 17.90 8.61
CA ALA A 144 -9.67 19.35 8.64
C ALA A 144 -9.50 19.96 10.04
N ARG A 145 -9.84 19.21 11.09
CA ARG A 145 -9.66 19.64 12.50
C ARG A 145 -8.26 19.34 13.03
N GLY A 146 -7.61 18.31 12.49
CA GLY A 146 -6.27 17.89 12.90
C GLY A 146 -5.17 18.77 12.30
N HIS A 147 -4.02 18.77 12.95
CA HIS A 147 -2.80 19.37 12.43
C HIS A 147 -1.84 18.26 12.08
N TYR A 148 -1.68 17.98 10.77
CA TYR A 148 -0.80 16.96 10.25
C TYR A 148 0.19 17.57 9.27
N ASP A 149 1.43 17.10 9.36
CA ASP A 149 2.53 17.53 8.50
C ASP A 149 2.67 16.61 7.29
N HIS A 150 2.27 15.33 7.45
CA HIS A 150 2.35 14.29 6.43
C HIS A 150 1.04 13.50 6.34
N PHE A 151 0.72 13.02 5.14
CA PHE A 151 -0.48 12.24 4.85
C PHE A 151 -0.07 11.01 4.05
N VAL A 152 -0.27 9.82 4.60
CA VAL A 152 0.22 8.59 3.99
C VAL A 152 -0.83 7.51 3.85
N SER A 153 -0.66 6.70 2.82
CA SER A 153 -1.36 5.46 2.60
C SER A 153 -0.41 4.41 2.00
N ALA A 154 -0.94 3.26 1.62
CA ALA A 154 -0.20 2.17 0.96
C ALA A 154 -0.92 1.66 -0.28
N ASN A 155 -1.70 2.52 -0.94
CA ASN A 155 -2.37 2.17 -2.18
C ASN A 155 -2.62 3.42 -3.03
N ARG A 156 -2.00 3.50 -4.20
CA ARG A 156 -1.98 4.71 -5.04
C ARG A 156 -3.37 5.25 -5.36
N THR A 157 -4.35 4.39 -5.62
CA THR A 157 -5.71 4.85 -5.89
C THR A 157 -6.37 5.50 -4.67
N CYS A 158 -6.11 4.99 -3.46
CA CYS A 158 -6.57 5.64 -2.23
C CYS A 158 -5.91 7.01 -2.04
N GLU A 159 -4.59 7.11 -2.24
CA GLU A 159 -3.84 8.37 -2.16
C GLU A 159 -4.45 9.42 -3.09
N MET A 160 -4.64 9.08 -4.36
CA MET A 160 -5.24 9.98 -5.35
C MET A 160 -6.66 10.43 -4.97
N GLY A 161 -7.52 9.51 -4.54
CA GLY A 161 -8.88 9.83 -4.16
C GLY A 161 -8.96 10.72 -2.93
N LEU A 162 -8.14 10.44 -1.92
CA LEU A 162 -8.06 11.27 -0.72
C LEU A 162 -7.46 12.65 -1.00
N GLU A 163 -6.45 12.75 -1.85
CA GLU A 163 -5.89 14.03 -2.29
C GLU A 163 -6.94 14.89 -2.98
N MET A 164 -7.70 14.31 -3.93
CA MET A 164 -8.75 15.04 -4.66
C MET A 164 -9.82 15.62 -3.72
N ILE A 165 -10.16 14.92 -2.65
CA ILE A 165 -11.31 15.25 -1.79
C ILE A 165 -10.91 16.03 -0.54
N ALA A 166 -9.81 15.63 0.11
CA ALA A 166 -9.32 16.31 1.30
C ALA A 166 -8.45 17.52 0.99
N GLY A 167 -8.00 17.67 -0.27
CA GLY A 167 -7.06 18.74 -0.66
C GLY A 167 -5.72 18.64 0.05
N LYS A 168 -5.33 17.44 0.49
CA LYS A 168 -4.09 17.15 1.21
C LYS A 168 -3.22 16.20 0.38
N PRO A 169 -1.91 16.41 0.30
CA PRO A 169 -1.03 15.60 -0.54
C PRO A 169 -0.77 14.23 0.08
N PHE A 170 -1.66 13.28 -0.17
CA PHE A 170 -1.46 11.89 0.25
C PHE A 170 -0.38 11.21 -0.59
N GLU A 171 0.54 10.54 0.06
CA GLU A 171 1.64 9.83 -0.57
C GLU A 171 1.80 8.40 -0.03
N SER A 172 2.60 7.59 -0.73
CA SER A 172 2.97 6.26 -0.25
C SER A 172 3.84 6.36 0.99
N ILE A 173 3.58 5.50 1.98
CA ILE A 173 4.45 5.35 3.16
C ILE A 173 5.91 5.06 2.77
N ALA A 174 6.14 4.40 1.64
CA ALA A 174 7.48 4.13 1.13
C ALA A 174 8.23 5.43 0.77
N CYS A 175 7.53 6.44 0.24
CA CYS A 175 8.13 7.75 -0.08
C CYS A 175 8.52 8.52 1.19
N LEU A 176 7.68 8.48 2.22
CA LEU A 176 7.98 9.10 3.51
C LEU A 176 9.18 8.40 4.18
N LEU A 177 9.19 7.07 4.18
CA LEU A 177 10.29 6.27 4.74
C LEU A 177 11.60 6.53 4.00
N GLU A 178 11.57 6.63 2.67
CA GLU A 178 12.75 6.95 1.86
C GLU A 178 13.34 8.29 2.28
N ARG A 179 12.54 9.32 2.43
CA ARG A 179 13.01 10.62 2.91
C ARG A 179 13.58 10.56 4.34
N ALA A 180 12.92 9.80 5.21
CA ALA A 180 13.39 9.60 6.58
C ALA A 180 14.72 8.83 6.68
N SER A 181 15.05 8.04 5.65
CA SER A 181 16.26 7.24 5.59
C SER A 181 17.41 7.86 4.79
N ARG A 182 17.19 9.02 4.18
CA ARG A 182 18.26 9.72 3.45
C ARG A 182 19.39 10.13 4.40
N PRO A 183 20.65 9.90 4.04
CA PRO A 183 21.75 10.46 4.79
C PRO A 183 21.63 11.98 4.84
N SER A 184 21.84 12.57 6.01
CA SER A 184 21.94 14.03 6.13
C SER A 184 22.98 14.50 5.13
N GLN A 185 22.61 15.41 4.23
CA GLN A 185 23.59 16.05 3.35
C GLN A 185 24.51 16.84 4.27
N VAL A 186 25.73 16.31 4.48
CA VAL A 186 26.80 17.11 5.08
C VAL A 186 27.10 18.21 4.05
N PRO A 187 26.94 19.49 4.40
CA PRO A 187 27.39 20.55 3.50
C PRO A 187 28.88 20.35 3.23
N LEU A 188 29.25 20.23 1.96
CA LEU A 188 30.66 20.24 1.53
C LEU A 188 31.30 21.59 1.82
#